data_30ca876ac5a538f2c93ccbeb2baec50f
#
_entry.id   30ca876ac5a538f2c93ccbeb2baec50f
#
_cell.length_a   1.000
_cell.length_b   1.000
_cell.length_c   1.000
_cell.angle_alpha   90.00
_cell.angle_beta   90.00
_cell.angle_gamma   90.00
#
_symmetry.space_group_name_H-M   'P 1'
#
loop_
_entity.id
_entity.type
_entity.pdbx_description
1 polymer ?
#
loop_
_entity_poly.entity_id
_entity_poly.type
_entity_poly.pdbx_seq_one_letter_code
_entity_poly.pdbx_strand_id
1 'polypeptide(L)'
;MKTLLLEEPGHLVFTDTAEPLNPGPGEALVRVHRVGVCGTDIHAFGGKQPFFSYPRILGHELGLEVIAVGDGVSHLKTGDRCAAEPYVNCQECIACRRGRGNCCTNMQVIGVHTDGGMRERFVLPARKLHASSKLNYEQLALVEPLSIGAHAVERAQVDAGEFVLVIGAGPIGLATMQFAVEKGAQVIVLDINEARIEFCQKQLGVQHAINGSHENVIHALAAITGGDMPTAVFDATGSPKSMMASFDYPAHGGRLVFVGLFPGEVTFNDPNFHKRELTLMGSRNSHPADFPRIISLIESGRIDTAPWITHRSELDVVADVFDSWTRPETGVIKAMIEL
;
A
#
# COMPACT_ATOMS: atom_id res chain seq x y z
N MET A 1 20.48 -18.99 -6.45
CA MET A 1 19.54 -18.72 -5.37
C MET A 1 18.11 -18.99 -5.82
N LYS A 2 17.23 -19.41 -4.91
CA LYS A 2 15.83 -19.68 -5.23
C LYS A 2 15.07 -18.40 -5.53
N THR A 3 14.24 -18.43 -6.57
CA THR A 3 13.55 -17.26 -7.11
C THR A 3 12.20 -17.67 -7.69
N LEU A 4 11.16 -16.84 -7.45
CA LEU A 4 9.87 -16.94 -8.10
C LEU A 4 9.81 -15.86 -9.19
N LEU A 5 9.74 -16.28 -10.45
CA LEU A 5 9.77 -15.42 -11.63
C LEU A 5 8.41 -15.42 -12.32
N LEU A 6 7.83 -14.25 -12.55
CA LEU A 6 6.69 -14.10 -13.44
C LEU A 6 7.22 -13.96 -14.87
N GLU A 7 7.19 -15.04 -15.64
CA GLU A 7 7.72 -15.08 -17.02
C GLU A 7 6.80 -14.33 -17.99
N GLU A 8 5.51 -14.57 -17.86
CA GLU A 8 4.44 -13.93 -18.63
C GLU A 8 3.13 -13.92 -17.81
N PRO A 9 2.08 -13.22 -18.24
CA PRO A 9 0.80 -13.22 -17.52
C PRO A 9 0.29 -14.63 -17.22
N GLY A 10 -0.01 -14.89 -15.95
CA GLY A 10 -0.51 -16.18 -15.46
C GLY A 10 0.56 -17.25 -15.25
N HIS A 11 1.82 -16.98 -15.56
CA HIS A 11 2.87 -17.99 -15.49
C HIS A 11 3.99 -17.62 -14.51
N LEU A 12 3.84 -18.05 -13.26
CA LEU A 12 4.87 -17.98 -12.22
C LEU A 12 5.72 -19.25 -12.24
N VAL A 13 7.05 -19.09 -12.26
CA VAL A 13 8.01 -20.19 -12.29
C VAL A 13 8.94 -20.10 -11.08
N PHE A 14 9.02 -21.18 -10.30
CA PHE A 14 10.02 -21.33 -9.26
C PHE A 14 11.30 -21.86 -9.91
N THR A 15 12.39 -21.12 -9.80
CA THR A 15 13.63 -21.38 -10.54
C THR A 15 14.88 -21.00 -9.74
N ASP A 16 16.04 -21.31 -10.27
CA ASP A 16 17.32 -20.86 -9.73
C ASP A 16 17.87 -19.70 -10.58
N THR A 17 18.23 -18.61 -9.92
CA THR A 17 18.92 -17.47 -10.54
C THR A 17 20.31 -17.27 -9.95
N ALA A 18 21.13 -16.43 -10.60
CA ALA A 18 22.47 -16.11 -10.12
C ALA A 18 22.42 -15.44 -8.74
N GLU A 19 23.40 -15.72 -7.90
CA GLU A 19 23.59 -14.99 -6.63
C GLU A 19 23.90 -13.51 -6.92
N PRO A 20 23.40 -12.58 -6.08
CA PRO A 20 23.73 -11.17 -6.21
C PRO A 20 25.22 -10.95 -5.90
N LEU A 21 25.80 -9.94 -6.53
CA LEU A 21 27.16 -9.48 -6.23
C LEU A 21 27.22 -8.87 -4.83
N ASN A 22 28.44 -8.64 -4.32
CA ASN A 22 28.65 -7.84 -3.10
C ASN A 22 28.09 -6.43 -3.29
N PRO A 23 27.55 -5.80 -2.22
CA PRO A 23 27.01 -4.44 -2.32
C PRO A 23 28.10 -3.43 -2.64
N GLY A 24 27.79 -2.52 -3.57
CA GLY A 24 28.64 -1.37 -3.89
C GLY A 24 28.51 -0.25 -2.84
N PRO A 25 29.22 0.87 -3.03
CA PRO A 25 29.13 2.02 -2.14
C PRO A 25 27.69 2.54 -1.99
N GLY A 26 27.23 2.71 -0.76
CA GLY A 26 25.87 3.17 -0.45
C GLY A 26 24.78 2.11 -0.60
N GLU A 27 25.13 0.86 -0.88
CA GLU A 27 24.20 -0.27 -1.04
C GLU A 27 24.25 -1.23 0.15
N ALA A 28 23.26 -2.09 0.25
CA ALA A 28 23.22 -3.21 1.17
C ALA A 28 22.77 -4.49 0.44
N LEU A 29 23.40 -5.61 0.76
CA LEU A 29 22.94 -6.95 0.42
C LEU A 29 21.99 -7.42 1.52
N VAL A 30 20.79 -7.85 1.13
CA VAL A 30 19.76 -8.31 2.06
C VAL A 30 19.32 -9.74 1.76
N ARG A 31 18.91 -10.44 2.81
CA ARG A 31 18.12 -11.67 2.74
C ARG A 31 16.65 -11.32 2.90
N VAL A 32 15.83 -11.92 2.06
CA VAL A 32 14.36 -11.81 2.18
C VAL A 32 13.86 -12.91 3.10
N HIS A 33 13.02 -12.53 4.05
CA HIS A 33 12.35 -13.49 4.95
C HIS A 33 10.84 -13.52 4.71
N ARG A 34 10.24 -12.36 4.36
CA ARG A 34 8.79 -12.24 4.13
C ARG A 34 8.52 -11.30 2.97
N VAL A 35 7.55 -11.68 2.14
CA VAL A 35 7.05 -10.86 1.04
C VAL A 35 5.54 -10.79 1.13
N GLY A 36 5.00 -9.59 1.36
CA GLY A 36 3.57 -9.33 1.22
C GLY A 36 3.17 -9.31 -0.26
N VAL A 37 2.02 -9.89 -0.58
CA VAL A 37 1.45 -9.85 -1.93
C VAL A 37 0.53 -8.65 -2.06
N CYS A 38 0.86 -7.78 -3.01
CA CYS A 38 0.13 -6.56 -3.32
C CYS A 38 -0.89 -6.77 -4.44
N GLY A 39 -1.91 -5.91 -4.51
CA GLY A 39 -2.78 -5.82 -5.68
C GLY A 39 -2.03 -5.55 -6.99
N THR A 40 -0.89 -4.85 -6.92
CA THR A 40 0.02 -4.65 -8.06
C THR A 40 0.58 -5.97 -8.60
N ASP A 41 0.97 -6.90 -7.72
CA ASP A 41 1.47 -8.23 -8.11
C ASP A 41 0.35 -9.07 -8.76
N ILE A 42 -0.87 -8.98 -8.20
CA ILE A 42 -2.07 -9.62 -8.76
C ILE A 42 -2.39 -9.08 -10.16
N HIS A 43 -2.33 -7.75 -10.33
CA HIS A 43 -2.55 -7.11 -11.63
C HIS A 43 -1.44 -7.46 -12.64
N ALA A 44 -0.19 -7.57 -12.20
CA ALA A 44 0.92 -8.03 -13.05
C ALA A 44 0.70 -9.48 -13.47
N PHE A 45 0.36 -10.36 -12.53
CA PHE A 45 0.00 -11.76 -12.83
C PHE A 45 -1.15 -11.85 -13.84
N GLY A 46 -2.16 -11.01 -13.72
CA GLY A 46 -3.30 -10.95 -14.65
C GLY A 46 -3.03 -10.20 -15.97
N GLY A 47 -1.81 -9.70 -16.24
CA GLY A 47 -1.48 -8.95 -17.45
C GLY A 47 -2.11 -7.55 -17.52
N LYS A 48 -2.55 -6.99 -16.37
CA LYS A 48 -3.32 -5.73 -16.28
C LYS A 48 -2.51 -4.55 -15.71
N GLN A 49 -1.21 -4.75 -15.38
CA GLN A 49 -0.38 -3.71 -14.80
C GLN A 49 0.24 -2.83 -15.91
N PRO A 50 -0.12 -1.52 -16.02
CA PRO A 50 0.27 -0.69 -17.17
C PRO A 50 1.77 -0.32 -17.20
N PHE A 51 2.47 -0.40 -16.06
CA PHE A 51 3.89 -0.02 -15.94
C PHE A 51 4.82 -1.22 -15.82
N PHE A 52 4.44 -2.35 -16.39
CA PHE A 52 5.09 -3.63 -16.15
C PHE A 52 5.68 -4.24 -17.44
N SER A 53 6.80 -4.92 -17.30
CA SER A 53 7.43 -5.69 -18.37
C SER A 53 7.80 -7.08 -17.87
N TYR A 54 7.63 -8.08 -18.72
CA TYR A 54 7.96 -9.48 -18.44
C TYR A 54 9.29 -9.86 -19.13
N PRO A 55 10.06 -10.81 -18.58
CA PRO A 55 9.87 -11.43 -17.27
C PRO A 55 10.20 -10.48 -16.12
N ARG A 56 9.69 -10.77 -14.90
CA ARG A 56 9.93 -9.95 -13.71
C ARG A 56 9.87 -10.79 -12.43
N ILE A 57 10.79 -10.54 -11.51
CA ILE A 57 10.67 -10.98 -10.12
C ILE A 57 9.79 -9.95 -9.39
N LEU A 58 8.65 -10.41 -8.86
CA LEU A 58 7.69 -9.58 -8.12
C LEU A 58 8.14 -9.30 -6.68
N GLY A 59 7.30 -8.60 -5.92
CA GLY A 59 7.42 -8.39 -4.48
C GLY A 59 8.14 -7.11 -4.10
N HIS A 60 7.41 -6.24 -3.39
CA HIS A 60 7.87 -4.94 -2.91
C HIS A 60 7.48 -4.64 -1.45
N GLU A 61 6.64 -5.45 -0.84
CA GLU A 61 6.30 -5.41 0.57
C GLU A 61 7.21 -6.40 1.31
N LEU A 62 8.31 -5.92 1.92
CA LEU A 62 9.44 -6.79 2.27
C LEU A 62 9.85 -6.70 3.73
N GLY A 63 9.98 -7.87 4.37
CA GLY A 63 10.66 -8.07 5.65
C GLY A 63 12.05 -8.69 5.43
N LEU A 64 13.10 -7.92 5.69
CA LEU A 64 14.47 -8.16 5.26
C LEU A 64 15.45 -8.26 6.42
N GLU A 65 16.57 -8.98 6.18
CA GLU A 65 17.76 -8.99 7.04
C GLU A 65 18.96 -8.47 6.25
N VAL A 66 19.72 -7.55 6.83
CA VAL A 66 20.97 -7.05 6.25
C VAL A 66 22.06 -8.12 6.36
N ILE A 67 22.61 -8.56 5.24
CA ILE A 67 23.71 -9.55 5.16
C ILE A 67 25.08 -8.85 5.13
N ALA A 68 25.18 -7.80 4.31
CA ALA A 68 26.38 -7.00 4.17
C ALA A 68 26.03 -5.57 3.79
N VAL A 69 26.91 -4.63 4.09
CA VAL A 69 26.80 -3.24 3.69
C VAL A 69 28.02 -2.81 2.90
N GLY A 70 27.80 -1.97 1.89
CA GLY A 70 28.86 -1.35 1.12
C GLY A 70 29.47 -0.14 1.78
N ASP A 71 30.53 0.39 1.18
CA ASP A 71 31.23 1.58 1.68
C ASP A 71 30.29 2.78 1.85
N GLY A 72 30.51 3.56 2.92
CA GLY A 72 29.72 4.76 3.24
C GLY A 72 28.37 4.49 3.92
N VAL A 73 27.97 3.25 4.14
CA VAL A 73 26.75 2.90 4.89
C VAL A 73 27.08 2.85 6.38
N SER A 74 26.54 3.79 7.17
CA SER A 74 26.82 3.91 8.62
C SER A 74 25.58 3.67 9.50
N HIS A 75 24.38 3.70 8.92
CA HIS A 75 23.11 3.60 9.66
C HIS A 75 22.57 2.17 9.75
N LEU A 76 23.22 1.21 9.09
CA LEU A 76 22.88 -0.21 9.08
C LEU A 76 24.11 -1.06 9.37
N LYS A 77 23.90 -2.25 9.90
CA LYS A 77 24.89 -3.31 10.11
C LYS A 77 24.33 -4.67 9.79
N THR A 78 25.20 -5.66 9.57
CA THR A 78 24.84 -7.06 9.40
C THR A 78 23.98 -7.55 10.57
N GLY A 79 22.90 -8.26 10.26
CA GLY A 79 21.91 -8.77 11.19
C GLY A 79 20.76 -7.81 11.51
N ASP A 80 20.79 -6.57 11.04
CA ASP A 80 19.65 -5.65 11.21
C ASP A 80 18.44 -6.14 10.42
N ARG A 81 17.27 -6.14 11.07
CA ARG A 81 15.98 -6.42 10.45
C ARG A 81 15.38 -5.13 9.92
N CYS A 82 14.92 -5.14 8.67
CA CYS A 82 14.49 -3.93 7.99
C CYS A 82 13.17 -4.12 7.22
N ALA A 83 12.37 -3.05 7.15
CA ALA A 83 11.40 -2.83 6.10
C ALA A 83 12.08 -2.18 4.89
N ALA A 84 11.63 -2.47 3.68
CA ALA A 84 12.09 -1.80 2.47
C ALA A 84 11.14 -0.68 2.05
N GLU A 85 11.69 0.48 1.68
CA GLU A 85 11.02 1.51 0.89
C GLU A 85 11.29 1.22 -0.59
N PRO A 86 10.33 0.66 -1.35
CA PRO A 86 10.60 0.17 -2.70
C PRO A 86 10.76 1.28 -3.74
N TYR A 87 10.53 2.53 -3.39
CA TYR A 87 10.47 3.70 -4.27
C TYR A 87 11.85 4.32 -4.47
N VAL A 88 12.65 3.76 -5.40
CA VAL A 88 14.00 4.26 -5.69
C VAL A 88 13.91 5.49 -6.59
N ASN A 89 14.05 6.67 -5.99
CA ASN A 89 14.00 7.97 -6.66
C ASN A 89 15.38 8.45 -7.13
N CYS A 90 15.44 9.24 -8.20
CA CYS A 90 16.69 9.71 -8.81
C CYS A 90 17.42 10.82 -8.01
N GLN A 91 16.78 11.45 -7.03
CA GLN A 91 17.27 12.53 -6.17
C GLN A 91 17.54 13.89 -6.88
N GLU A 92 17.48 13.97 -8.20
CA GLU A 92 17.88 15.16 -8.99
C GLU A 92 16.74 15.86 -9.73
N CYS A 93 15.62 15.16 -10.05
CA CYS A 93 14.50 15.76 -10.78
C CYS A 93 13.79 16.84 -9.95
N ILE A 94 12.92 17.61 -10.60
CA ILE A 94 12.19 18.71 -9.93
C ILE A 94 11.41 18.23 -8.70
N ALA A 95 10.77 17.05 -8.77
CA ALA A 95 10.02 16.50 -7.65
C ALA A 95 10.97 16.17 -6.47
N CYS A 96 12.10 15.53 -6.75
CA CYS A 96 13.11 15.20 -5.73
C CYS A 96 13.69 16.45 -5.06
N ARG A 97 14.07 17.48 -5.85
CA ARG A 97 14.61 18.75 -5.31
C ARG A 97 13.58 19.50 -4.45
N ARG A 98 12.29 19.28 -4.65
CA ARG A 98 11.20 19.86 -3.83
C ARG A 98 10.80 18.98 -2.64
N GLY A 99 11.59 17.94 -2.31
CA GLY A 99 11.26 17.00 -1.22
C GLY A 99 10.10 16.04 -1.52
N ARG A 100 9.66 15.96 -2.79
CA ARG A 100 8.60 15.07 -3.26
C ARG A 100 9.17 13.84 -3.96
N GLY A 101 10.08 13.12 -3.32
CA GLY A 101 10.74 11.95 -3.87
C GLY A 101 9.78 10.85 -4.33
N ASN A 102 8.64 10.72 -3.68
CA ASN A 102 7.55 9.82 -4.07
C ASN A 102 6.95 10.14 -5.46
N CYS A 103 7.11 11.37 -5.96
CA CYS A 103 6.66 11.83 -7.28
C CYS A 103 7.81 11.93 -8.28
N CYS A 104 8.93 11.23 -8.06
CA CYS A 104 10.09 11.25 -8.94
C CYS A 104 9.72 10.91 -10.38
N THR A 105 10.23 11.70 -11.35
CA THR A 105 9.96 11.48 -12.78
C THR A 105 10.66 10.24 -13.33
N ASN A 106 11.75 9.80 -12.66
CA ASN A 106 12.55 8.62 -13.03
C ASN A 106 12.45 7.55 -11.93
N MET A 107 11.23 7.37 -11.38
CA MET A 107 10.99 6.42 -10.31
C MET A 107 11.26 4.99 -10.78
N GLN A 108 12.07 4.26 -9.99
CA GLN A 108 12.25 2.83 -10.13
C GLN A 108 11.64 2.15 -8.91
N VAL A 109 10.52 1.45 -9.09
CA VAL A 109 9.87 0.70 -8.01
C VAL A 109 10.35 -0.74 -8.05
N ILE A 110 10.96 -1.21 -6.96
CA ILE A 110 11.38 -2.60 -6.77
C ILE A 110 10.15 -3.51 -6.93
N GLY A 111 10.27 -4.60 -7.67
CA GLY A 111 9.17 -5.53 -7.97
C GLY A 111 8.20 -5.07 -9.06
N VAL A 112 8.41 -3.87 -9.63
CA VAL A 112 7.59 -3.33 -10.74
C VAL A 112 8.48 -2.91 -11.91
N HIS A 113 9.29 -1.87 -11.73
CA HIS A 113 10.21 -1.39 -12.79
C HIS A 113 11.54 -2.17 -12.80
N THR A 114 11.94 -2.66 -11.65
CA THR A 114 13.13 -3.52 -11.44
C THR A 114 12.71 -4.79 -10.71
N ASP A 115 13.57 -5.80 -10.70
CA ASP A 115 13.32 -7.07 -10.02
C ASP A 115 13.14 -6.89 -8.51
N GLY A 116 12.12 -7.57 -7.97
CA GLY A 116 11.67 -7.49 -6.59
C GLY A 116 12.25 -8.53 -5.66
N GLY A 117 11.56 -8.74 -4.54
CA GLY A 117 11.99 -9.56 -3.42
C GLY A 117 11.46 -10.99 -3.41
N MET A 118 10.72 -11.48 -4.41
CA MET A 118 10.35 -12.90 -4.46
C MET A 118 11.56 -13.78 -4.85
N ARG A 119 12.65 -13.62 -4.09
CA ARG A 119 13.93 -14.34 -4.20
C ARG A 119 14.68 -14.27 -2.87
N GLU A 120 15.62 -15.17 -2.64
CA GLU A 120 16.32 -15.27 -1.37
C GLU A 120 17.14 -14.03 -0.99
N ARG A 121 17.80 -13.38 -1.96
CA ARG A 121 18.71 -12.25 -1.71
C ARG A 121 18.75 -11.26 -2.87
N PHE A 122 19.00 -10.00 -2.55
CA PHE A 122 19.29 -8.99 -3.59
C PHE A 122 20.00 -7.78 -2.97
N VAL A 123 20.54 -6.92 -3.84
CA VAL A 123 21.20 -5.66 -3.46
C VAL A 123 20.25 -4.51 -3.75
N LEU A 124 20.18 -3.54 -2.80
CA LEU A 124 19.42 -2.31 -2.96
C LEU A 124 20.13 -1.14 -2.28
N PRO A 125 19.76 0.13 -2.63
CA PRO A 125 20.32 1.29 -1.94
C PRO A 125 19.99 1.25 -0.44
N ALA A 126 21.01 1.29 0.41
CA ALA A 126 20.88 1.19 1.87
C ALA A 126 19.95 2.27 2.46
N ARG A 127 19.90 3.46 1.83
CA ARG A 127 18.98 4.56 2.20
C ARG A 127 17.49 4.20 2.09
N LYS A 128 17.16 3.06 1.49
CA LYS A 128 15.79 2.54 1.32
C LYS A 128 15.44 1.45 2.34
N LEU A 129 16.31 1.24 3.32
CA LEU A 129 16.10 0.29 4.40
C LEU A 129 15.86 1.01 5.73
N HIS A 130 14.80 0.60 6.42
CA HIS A 130 14.37 1.15 7.70
C HIS A 130 14.41 0.05 8.77
N ALA A 131 15.38 0.13 9.67
CA ALA A 131 15.65 -0.91 10.66
C ALA A 131 14.70 -0.85 11.86
N SER A 132 14.38 -2.04 12.41
CA SER A 132 13.75 -2.22 13.71
C SER A 132 14.35 -3.41 14.44
N SER A 133 14.67 -3.21 15.71
CA SER A 133 15.13 -4.29 16.59
C SER A 133 13.99 -5.08 17.25
N LYS A 134 12.75 -4.58 17.18
CA LYS A 134 11.60 -5.16 17.90
C LYS A 134 10.64 -5.92 16.96
N LEU A 135 10.42 -5.39 15.74
CA LEU A 135 9.45 -5.97 14.82
C LEU A 135 9.94 -7.31 14.24
N ASN A 136 9.01 -8.22 14.02
CA ASN A 136 9.26 -9.42 13.24
C ASN A 136 9.19 -9.11 11.72
N TYR A 137 9.56 -10.08 10.86
CA TYR A 137 9.64 -9.87 9.43
C TYR A 137 8.25 -9.68 8.77
N GLU A 138 7.18 -10.27 9.31
CA GLU A 138 5.81 -10.03 8.82
C GLU A 138 5.39 -8.58 9.07
N GLN A 139 5.65 -8.07 10.28
CA GLN A 139 5.37 -6.68 10.63
C GLN A 139 6.16 -5.71 9.74
N LEU A 140 7.43 -6.02 9.47
CA LEU A 140 8.30 -5.21 8.60
C LEU A 140 7.80 -5.21 7.15
N ALA A 141 7.33 -6.35 6.62
CA ALA A 141 6.74 -6.42 5.29
C ALA A 141 5.48 -5.54 5.16
N LEU A 142 4.70 -5.41 6.23
CA LEU A 142 3.47 -4.61 6.22
C LEU A 142 3.71 -3.09 6.40
N VAL A 143 4.93 -2.65 6.67
CA VAL A 143 5.25 -1.20 6.75
C VAL A 143 4.99 -0.51 5.42
N GLU A 144 5.31 -1.17 4.29
CA GLU A 144 5.11 -0.59 2.96
C GLU A 144 3.63 -0.31 2.66
N PRO A 145 2.71 -1.29 2.69
CA PRO A 145 1.29 -1.02 2.39
C PRO A 145 0.66 -0.04 3.39
N LEU A 146 1.08 -0.06 4.66
CA LEU A 146 0.67 0.94 5.65
C LEU A 146 1.12 2.34 5.25
N SER A 147 2.31 2.48 4.63
CA SER A 147 2.85 3.78 4.24
C SER A 147 2.00 4.47 3.17
N ILE A 148 1.32 3.72 2.32
CA ILE A 148 0.40 4.25 1.30
C ILE A 148 -0.78 4.98 1.96
N GLY A 149 -1.43 4.33 2.94
CA GLY A 149 -2.55 4.93 3.69
C GLY A 149 -2.11 6.11 4.55
N ALA A 150 -0.95 5.97 5.23
CA ALA A 150 -0.35 7.05 6.02
C ALA A 150 -0.11 8.30 5.18
N HIS A 151 0.48 8.13 4.00
CA HIS A 151 0.75 9.22 3.07
C HIS A 151 -0.54 9.88 2.54
N ALA A 152 -1.56 9.09 2.22
CA ALA A 152 -2.84 9.61 1.75
C ALA A 152 -3.52 10.50 2.81
N VAL A 153 -3.55 10.05 4.06
CA VAL A 153 -4.13 10.79 5.20
C VAL A 153 -3.36 12.08 5.48
N GLU A 154 -2.01 12.02 5.46
CA GLU A 154 -1.17 13.20 5.64
C GLU A 154 -1.36 14.21 4.51
N ARG A 155 -1.45 13.72 3.26
CA ARG A 155 -1.68 14.57 2.09
C ARG A 155 -3.02 15.29 2.14
N ALA A 156 -4.04 14.66 2.70
CA ALA A 156 -5.36 15.26 2.89
C ALA A 156 -5.39 16.22 4.10
N GLN A 157 -4.36 16.23 4.95
CA GLN A 157 -4.35 17.03 6.17
C GLN A 157 -5.58 16.77 7.03
N VAL A 158 -5.82 15.48 7.32
CA VAL A 158 -6.95 15.09 8.18
C VAL A 158 -6.70 15.54 9.61
N ASP A 159 -7.70 16.18 10.21
CA ASP A 159 -7.69 16.64 11.59
C ASP A 159 -8.57 15.76 12.50
N ALA A 160 -8.33 15.85 13.81
CA ALA A 160 -9.12 15.12 14.78
C ALA A 160 -10.59 15.62 14.78
N GLY A 161 -11.54 14.68 14.90
CA GLY A 161 -12.97 14.97 14.92
C GLY A 161 -13.64 15.11 13.56
N GLU A 162 -12.87 15.19 12.45
CA GLU A 162 -13.45 15.20 11.10
C GLU A 162 -14.18 13.88 10.78
N PHE A 163 -15.30 13.96 10.08
CA PHE A 163 -15.87 12.79 9.41
C PHE A 163 -15.08 12.50 8.13
N VAL A 164 -14.53 11.28 8.07
CA VAL A 164 -13.70 10.80 6.97
C VAL A 164 -14.33 9.54 6.34
N LEU A 165 -14.67 9.61 5.06
CA LEU A 165 -15.13 8.45 4.30
C LEU A 165 -13.95 7.76 3.63
N VAL A 166 -13.82 6.45 3.82
CA VAL A 166 -12.89 5.59 3.05
C VAL A 166 -13.70 4.58 2.24
N ILE A 167 -13.54 4.64 0.93
CA ILE A 167 -14.22 3.77 -0.03
C ILE A 167 -13.28 2.64 -0.43
N GLY A 168 -13.71 1.40 -0.17
CA GLY A 168 -12.94 0.19 -0.38
C GLY A 168 -12.21 -0.28 0.87
N ALA A 169 -12.55 -1.48 1.35
CA ALA A 169 -11.95 -2.15 2.51
C ALA A 169 -10.91 -3.20 2.10
N GLY A 170 -10.17 -2.94 1.03
CA GLY A 170 -8.95 -3.65 0.66
C GLY A 170 -7.74 -3.18 1.51
N PRO A 171 -6.55 -3.78 1.36
CA PRO A 171 -5.37 -3.44 2.18
C PRO A 171 -5.06 -1.93 2.24
N ILE A 172 -5.19 -1.23 1.13
CA ILE A 172 -4.92 0.22 1.07
C ILE A 172 -6.01 1.03 1.78
N GLY A 173 -7.29 0.63 1.65
CA GLY A 173 -8.38 1.23 2.41
C GLY A 173 -8.23 0.99 3.91
N LEU A 174 -7.86 -0.24 4.33
CA LEU A 174 -7.56 -0.56 5.73
C LEU A 174 -6.42 0.32 6.27
N ALA A 175 -5.33 0.49 5.52
CA ALA A 175 -4.25 1.38 5.89
C ALA A 175 -4.72 2.82 6.04
N THR A 176 -5.52 3.33 5.09
CA THR A 176 -6.07 4.68 5.15
C THR A 176 -6.96 4.87 6.37
N MET A 177 -7.85 3.92 6.65
CA MET A 177 -8.70 3.93 7.85
C MET A 177 -7.89 3.91 9.14
N GLN A 178 -6.86 3.05 9.22
CA GLN A 178 -5.98 2.94 10.37
C GLN A 178 -5.33 4.29 10.73
N PHE A 179 -4.81 5.01 9.73
CA PHE A 179 -4.19 6.31 9.97
C PHE A 179 -5.18 7.44 10.19
N ALA A 180 -6.37 7.39 9.60
CA ALA A 180 -7.44 8.34 9.91
C ALA A 180 -7.94 8.18 11.37
N VAL A 181 -8.11 6.93 11.84
CA VAL A 181 -8.40 6.63 13.25
C VAL A 181 -7.28 7.12 14.17
N GLU A 182 -6.03 6.89 13.78
CA GLU A 182 -4.84 7.33 14.53
C GLU A 182 -4.77 8.85 14.70
N LYS A 183 -5.24 9.61 13.69
CA LYS A 183 -5.40 11.06 13.74
C LYS A 183 -6.58 11.52 14.61
N GLY A 184 -7.45 10.60 15.05
CA GLY A 184 -8.65 10.93 15.83
C GLY A 184 -9.87 11.33 14.99
N ALA A 185 -9.88 10.99 13.69
CA ALA A 185 -11.04 11.21 12.83
C ALA A 185 -12.18 10.22 13.11
N GLN A 186 -13.40 10.61 12.79
CA GLN A 186 -14.59 9.76 12.79
C GLN A 186 -14.68 9.05 11.42
N VAL A 187 -14.22 7.81 11.37
CA VAL A 187 -14.06 7.08 10.12
C VAL A 187 -15.36 6.38 9.74
N ILE A 188 -15.76 6.53 8.47
CA ILE A 188 -16.85 5.81 7.82
C ILE A 188 -16.24 4.89 6.76
N VAL A 189 -16.51 3.58 6.84
CA VAL A 189 -16.13 2.65 5.76
C VAL A 189 -17.29 2.49 4.79
N LEU A 190 -16.99 2.51 3.48
CA LEU A 190 -17.91 2.13 2.42
C LEU A 190 -17.30 0.99 1.61
N ASP A 191 -17.95 -0.16 1.62
CA ASP A 191 -17.59 -1.30 0.77
C ASP A 191 -18.88 -2.03 0.31
N ILE A 192 -18.76 -2.95 -0.62
CA ILE A 192 -19.85 -3.83 -1.06
C ILE A 192 -19.77 -5.21 -0.43
N ASN A 193 -18.67 -5.54 0.25
CA ASN A 193 -18.40 -6.82 0.88
C ASN A 193 -18.60 -6.73 2.39
N GLU A 194 -19.64 -7.39 2.89
CA GLU A 194 -20.01 -7.38 4.31
C GLU A 194 -18.90 -7.90 5.22
N ALA A 195 -18.20 -8.96 4.84
CA ALA A 195 -17.13 -9.53 5.65
C ALA A 195 -15.95 -8.54 5.82
N ARG A 196 -15.67 -7.73 4.79
CA ARG A 196 -14.65 -6.67 4.88
C ARG A 196 -15.09 -5.50 5.74
N ILE A 197 -16.36 -5.12 5.67
CA ILE A 197 -16.97 -4.11 6.56
C ILE A 197 -16.84 -4.58 8.01
N GLU A 198 -17.26 -5.80 8.28
CA GLU A 198 -17.18 -6.40 9.62
C GLU A 198 -15.73 -6.45 10.14
N PHE A 199 -14.77 -6.76 9.27
CA PHE A 199 -13.35 -6.71 9.61
C PHE A 199 -12.92 -5.28 10.04
N CYS A 200 -13.32 -4.24 9.30
CA CYS A 200 -13.00 -2.85 9.64
C CYS A 200 -13.57 -2.47 11.01
N GLN A 201 -14.79 -2.86 11.31
CA GLN A 201 -15.43 -2.57 12.59
C GLN A 201 -14.75 -3.30 13.75
N LYS A 202 -14.45 -4.61 13.60
CA LYS A 202 -13.88 -5.45 14.65
C LYS A 202 -12.40 -5.20 14.90
N GLN A 203 -11.61 -4.99 13.84
CA GLN A 203 -10.16 -4.93 13.94
C GLN A 203 -9.59 -3.52 13.97
N LEU A 204 -10.27 -2.56 13.33
CA LEU A 204 -9.79 -1.17 13.26
C LEU A 204 -10.63 -0.21 14.14
N GLY A 205 -11.69 -0.68 14.77
CA GLY A 205 -12.57 0.14 15.61
C GLY A 205 -13.38 1.18 14.82
N VAL A 206 -13.58 0.96 13.50
CA VAL A 206 -14.39 1.83 12.66
C VAL A 206 -15.85 1.74 13.12
N GLN A 207 -16.42 2.88 13.52
CA GLN A 207 -17.77 2.93 14.13
C GLN A 207 -18.89 3.00 13.12
N HIS A 208 -18.65 3.62 11.96
CA HIS A 208 -19.66 3.86 10.94
C HIS A 208 -19.33 3.06 9.68
N ALA A 209 -20.34 2.37 9.16
CA ALA A 209 -20.20 1.54 7.99
C ALA A 209 -21.40 1.69 7.05
N ILE A 210 -21.14 1.62 5.75
CA ILE A 210 -22.16 1.66 4.70
C ILE A 210 -21.87 0.51 3.74
N ASN A 211 -22.87 -0.33 3.49
CA ASN A 211 -22.79 -1.35 2.44
C ASN A 211 -23.38 -0.81 1.14
N GLY A 212 -22.52 -0.41 0.21
CA GLY A 212 -22.92 0.19 -1.06
C GLY A 212 -23.63 -0.73 -2.04
N SER A 213 -23.79 -2.03 -1.72
CA SER A 213 -24.55 -2.96 -2.57
C SER A 213 -26.07 -2.83 -2.42
N HIS A 214 -26.55 -2.34 -1.28
CA HIS A 214 -27.97 -2.25 -0.97
C HIS A 214 -28.40 -0.97 -0.24
N GLU A 215 -27.47 -0.12 0.17
CA GLU A 215 -27.77 1.16 0.83
C GLU A 215 -27.66 2.35 -0.14
N ASN A 216 -28.48 3.36 0.08
CA ASN A 216 -28.27 4.66 -0.57
C ASN A 216 -27.18 5.41 0.19
N VAL A 217 -26.00 5.45 -0.44
CA VAL A 217 -24.77 6.00 0.17
C VAL A 217 -24.95 7.46 0.63
N ILE A 218 -25.59 8.32 -0.18
CA ILE A 218 -25.77 9.73 0.14
C ILE A 218 -26.69 9.89 1.37
N HIS A 219 -27.77 9.14 1.43
CA HIS A 219 -28.68 9.18 2.58
C HIS A 219 -28.00 8.67 3.86
N ALA A 220 -27.22 7.56 3.74
CA ALA A 220 -26.51 7.02 4.88
C ALA A 220 -25.42 7.99 5.39
N LEU A 221 -24.65 8.62 4.49
CA LEU A 221 -23.66 9.63 4.84
C LEU A 221 -24.33 10.82 5.55
N ALA A 222 -25.42 11.34 5.00
CA ALA A 222 -26.16 12.45 5.62
C ALA A 222 -26.67 12.08 7.02
N ALA A 223 -27.19 10.87 7.22
CA ALA A 223 -27.66 10.41 8.52
C ALA A 223 -26.52 10.31 9.55
N ILE A 224 -25.34 9.79 9.15
CA ILE A 224 -24.16 9.64 10.02
C ILE A 224 -23.58 11.01 10.40
N THR A 225 -23.52 11.95 9.45
CA THR A 225 -22.86 13.25 9.62
C THR A 225 -23.79 14.38 10.04
N GLY A 226 -25.05 14.09 10.36
CA GLY A 226 -26.04 15.13 10.69
C GLY A 226 -26.39 16.04 9.51
N GLY A 227 -26.15 15.63 8.27
CA GLY A 227 -26.40 16.37 7.04
C GLY A 227 -25.18 17.07 6.45
N ASP A 228 -24.08 17.21 7.19
CA ASP A 228 -22.90 18.00 6.79
C ASP A 228 -22.03 17.29 5.73
N MET A 229 -22.11 15.98 5.61
CA MET A 229 -21.28 15.11 4.77
C MET A 229 -19.80 15.03 5.25
N PRO A 230 -19.01 14.02 4.82
CA PRO A 230 -17.61 13.89 5.23
C PRO A 230 -16.73 14.99 4.63
N THR A 231 -15.85 15.58 5.43
CA THR A 231 -14.92 16.64 4.99
C THR A 231 -13.76 16.11 4.18
N ALA A 232 -13.42 14.83 4.33
CA ALA A 232 -12.44 14.13 3.50
C ALA A 232 -12.99 12.79 3.01
N VAL A 233 -12.80 12.49 1.72
CA VAL A 233 -13.21 11.25 1.08
C VAL A 233 -11.99 10.63 0.40
N PHE A 234 -11.71 9.37 0.70
CA PHE A 234 -10.63 8.60 0.09
C PHE A 234 -11.22 7.47 -0.76
N ASP A 235 -10.88 7.41 -2.04
CA ASP A 235 -11.20 6.25 -2.87
C ASP A 235 -9.96 5.36 -3.02
N ALA A 236 -10.01 4.18 -2.41
CA ALA A 236 -8.98 3.15 -2.45
C ALA A 236 -9.37 1.94 -3.31
N THR A 237 -10.41 2.08 -4.15
CA THR A 237 -10.96 0.96 -4.92
C THR A 237 -10.27 0.73 -6.27
N GLY A 238 -9.79 1.78 -6.93
CA GLY A 238 -9.39 1.73 -8.33
C GLY A 238 -10.53 1.38 -9.30
N SER A 239 -11.78 1.51 -8.86
CA SER A 239 -12.97 1.28 -9.68
C SER A 239 -13.42 2.57 -10.35
N PRO A 240 -13.52 2.65 -11.70
CA PRO A 240 -13.99 3.85 -12.38
C PRO A 240 -15.37 4.30 -11.90
N LYS A 241 -16.28 3.35 -11.65
CA LYS A 241 -17.63 3.64 -11.14
C LYS A 241 -17.59 4.28 -9.75
N SER A 242 -16.77 3.76 -8.85
CA SER A 242 -16.59 4.30 -7.50
C SER A 242 -15.98 5.70 -7.55
N MET A 243 -14.86 5.86 -8.28
CA MET A 243 -14.13 7.12 -8.38
C MET A 243 -14.98 8.24 -8.99
N MET A 244 -15.84 7.94 -9.96
CA MET A 244 -16.79 8.92 -10.52
C MET A 244 -17.93 9.25 -9.54
N ALA A 245 -18.46 8.26 -8.83
CA ALA A 245 -19.53 8.49 -7.85
C ALA A 245 -19.03 9.27 -6.61
N SER A 246 -17.76 9.11 -6.25
CA SER A 246 -17.18 9.73 -5.05
C SER A 246 -17.17 11.26 -5.07
N PHE A 247 -17.34 11.91 -6.22
CA PHE A 247 -17.50 13.37 -6.30
C PHE A 247 -18.77 13.90 -5.62
N ASP A 248 -19.76 13.05 -5.37
CA ASP A 248 -21.00 13.43 -4.72
C ASP A 248 -20.96 13.33 -3.19
N TYR A 249 -19.91 12.74 -2.60
CA TYR A 249 -19.84 12.43 -1.19
C TYR A 249 -19.20 13.50 -0.29
N PRO A 250 -18.19 14.31 -0.73
CA PRO A 250 -17.58 15.29 0.14
C PRO A 250 -18.54 16.42 0.56
N ALA A 251 -18.34 16.97 1.74
CA ALA A 251 -18.93 18.21 2.19
C ALA A 251 -18.54 19.41 1.30
N HIS A 252 -19.23 20.55 1.43
CA HIS A 252 -18.78 21.81 0.83
C HIS A 252 -17.41 22.20 1.41
N GLY A 253 -16.47 22.62 0.54
CA GLY A 253 -15.07 22.86 0.91
C GLY A 253 -14.26 21.59 1.18
N GLY A 254 -14.84 20.39 0.93
CA GLY A 254 -14.23 19.11 1.22
C GLY A 254 -13.14 18.67 0.24
N ARG A 255 -12.49 17.56 0.58
CA ARG A 255 -11.36 16.98 -0.16
C ARG A 255 -11.74 15.59 -0.66
N LEU A 256 -11.45 15.32 -1.94
CA LEU A 256 -11.52 13.99 -2.54
C LEU A 256 -10.12 13.51 -2.90
N VAL A 257 -9.69 12.39 -2.35
CA VAL A 257 -8.35 11.83 -2.55
C VAL A 257 -8.45 10.48 -3.27
N PHE A 258 -7.88 10.41 -4.46
CA PHE A 258 -7.72 9.14 -5.16
C PHE A 258 -6.42 8.47 -4.71
N VAL A 259 -6.57 7.35 -4.00
CA VAL A 259 -5.48 6.48 -3.54
C VAL A 259 -5.37 5.28 -4.49
N GLY A 260 -6.51 4.71 -4.89
CA GLY A 260 -6.61 3.76 -5.98
C GLY A 260 -6.45 4.42 -7.34
N LEU A 261 -6.08 3.64 -8.35
CA LEU A 261 -6.00 4.09 -9.74
C LEU A 261 -6.52 3.00 -10.69
N PHE A 262 -7.00 3.42 -11.86
CA PHE A 262 -7.31 2.53 -12.98
C PHE A 262 -6.77 3.14 -14.30
N PRO A 263 -6.50 2.33 -15.33
CA PRO A 263 -6.10 2.83 -16.65
C PRO A 263 -7.34 3.36 -17.40
N GLY A 264 -7.58 4.68 -17.31
CA GLY A 264 -8.73 5.33 -17.95
C GLY A 264 -8.94 6.76 -17.48
N GLU A 265 -10.07 7.33 -17.84
CA GLU A 265 -10.46 8.71 -17.55
C GLU A 265 -11.52 8.76 -16.46
N VAL A 266 -11.46 9.77 -15.59
CA VAL A 266 -12.47 10.10 -14.60
C VAL A 266 -13.26 11.30 -15.08
N THR A 267 -14.58 11.18 -15.18
CA THR A 267 -15.49 12.29 -15.53
C THR A 267 -16.34 12.66 -14.31
N PHE A 268 -16.61 13.95 -14.16
CA PHE A 268 -17.43 14.49 -13.08
C PHE A 268 -18.30 15.66 -13.55
N ASN A 269 -19.31 16.00 -12.76
CA ASN A 269 -20.17 17.17 -13.02
C ASN A 269 -19.48 18.43 -12.51
N ASP A 270 -18.97 19.27 -13.41
CA ASP A 270 -18.26 20.50 -13.09
C ASP A 270 -19.09 21.48 -12.22
N PRO A 271 -20.35 21.82 -12.55
CA PRO A 271 -21.17 22.66 -11.67
C PRO A 271 -21.26 22.14 -10.22
N ASN A 272 -21.34 20.83 -10.03
CA ASN A 272 -21.39 20.22 -8.69
C ASN A 272 -20.03 20.32 -7.97
N PHE A 273 -18.94 20.12 -8.67
CA PHE A 273 -17.56 20.27 -8.16
C PHE A 273 -17.29 21.76 -7.79
N HIS A 274 -17.60 22.68 -8.70
CA HIS A 274 -17.35 24.11 -8.52
C HIS A 274 -18.18 24.71 -7.37
N LYS A 275 -19.50 24.49 -7.33
CA LYS A 275 -20.37 25.10 -6.29
C LYS A 275 -20.01 24.67 -4.88
N ARG A 276 -19.37 23.51 -4.71
CA ARG A 276 -18.93 22.99 -3.41
C ARG A 276 -17.47 23.32 -3.13
N GLU A 277 -16.77 23.99 -4.05
CA GLU A 277 -15.34 24.35 -3.90
C GLU A 277 -14.48 23.13 -3.50
N LEU A 278 -14.69 21.99 -4.19
CA LEU A 278 -14.01 20.74 -3.83
C LEU A 278 -12.53 20.77 -4.21
N THR A 279 -11.71 20.14 -3.40
CA THR A 279 -10.30 19.87 -3.71
C THR A 279 -10.13 18.42 -4.14
N LEU A 280 -9.69 18.19 -5.39
CA LEU A 280 -9.32 16.86 -5.88
C LEU A 280 -7.82 16.63 -5.75
N MET A 281 -7.44 15.51 -5.16
CA MET A 281 -6.03 15.12 -4.94
C MET A 281 -5.76 13.70 -5.45
N GLY A 282 -4.59 13.47 -6.08
CA GLY A 282 -4.02 12.14 -6.22
C GLY A 282 -3.05 11.87 -5.07
N SER A 283 -3.07 10.66 -4.50
CA SER A 283 -2.05 10.17 -3.58
C SER A 283 -1.19 9.12 -4.29
N ARG A 284 0.13 9.26 -4.26
CA ARG A 284 1.05 8.36 -4.95
C ARG A 284 2.18 7.92 -4.04
N ASN A 285 2.41 6.59 -3.97
CA ASN A 285 3.49 6.01 -3.17
C ASN A 285 3.46 6.55 -1.71
N SER A 286 4.61 6.68 -1.08
CA SER A 286 4.72 7.23 0.27
C SER A 286 5.99 8.07 0.43
N HIS A 287 6.08 8.82 1.51
CA HIS A 287 7.25 9.61 1.83
C HIS A 287 8.22 8.78 2.69
N PRO A 288 9.56 8.92 2.54
CA PRO A 288 10.54 8.19 3.36
C PRO A 288 10.31 8.32 4.87
N ALA A 289 9.84 9.48 5.33
CA ALA A 289 9.56 9.75 6.74
C ALA A 289 8.38 8.93 7.31
N ASP A 290 7.52 8.36 6.45
CA ASP A 290 6.40 7.51 6.90
C ASP A 290 6.90 6.19 7.48
N PHE A 291 7.98 5.61 6.94
CA PHE A 291 8.48 4.30 7.36
C PHE A 291 8.90 4.26 8.84
N PRO A 292 9.81 5.12 9.34
CA PRO A 292 10.18 5.09 10.76
C PRO A 292 9.01 5.46 11.67
N ARG A 293 8.08 6.33 11.24
CA ARG A 293 6.86 6.64 11.98
C ARG A 293 5.97 5.41 12.14
N ILE A 294 5.74 4.66 11.07
CA ILE A 294 4.92 3.44 11.09
C ILE A 294 5.57 2.36 11.95
N ILE A 295 6.88 2.14 11.81
CA ILE A 295 7.64 1.22 12.65
C ILE A 295 7.40 1.56 14.14
N SER A 296 7.52 2.83 14.52
CA SER A 296 7.28 3.26 15.90
C SER A 296 5.84 3.01 16.37
N LEU A 297 4.85 3.19 15.50
CA LEU A 297 3.44 2.93 15.83
C LEU A 297 3.17 1.43 16.03
N ILE A 298 3.78 0.56 15.23
CA ILE A 298 3.68 -0.89 15.43
C ILE A 298 4.43 -1.32 16.69
N GLU A 299 5.66 -0.82 16.91
CA GLU A 299 6.47 -1.13 18.10
C GLU A 299 5.80 -0.72 19.41
N SER A 300 5.01 0.33 19.41
CA SER A 300 4.26 0.81 20.57
C SER A 300 2.88 0.15 20.73
N GLY A 301 2.49 -0.76 19.81
CA GLY A 301 1.20 -1.44 19.82
C GLY A 301 0.00 -0.56 19.44
N ARG A 302 0.24 0.65 18.91
CA ARG A 302 -0.83 1.54 18.39
C ARG A 302 -1.41 1.04 17.07
N ILE A 303 -0.64 0.29 16.29
CA ILE A 303 -1.08 -0.40 15.10
C ILE A 303 -0.81 -1.89 15.27
N ASP A 304 -1.86 -2.71 15.20
CA ASP A 304 -1.77 -4.16 15.14
C ASP A 304 -1.90 -4.64 13.69
N THR A 305 -0.87 -5.29 13.19
CA THR A 305 -0.82 -5.83 11.83
C THR A 305 -1.19 -7.31 11.75
N ALA A 306 -1.26 -8.02 12.88
CA ALA A 306 -1.47 -9.46 12.90
C ALA A 306 -2.79 -9.90 12.23
N PRO A 307 -3.94 -9.19 12.41
CA PRO A 307 -5.19 -9.57 11.77
C PRO A 307 -5.20 -9.44 10.24
N TRP A 308 -4.24 -8.72 9.67
CA TRP A 308 -4.20 -8.46 8.22
C TRP A 308 -3.78 -9.67 7.40
N ILE A 309 -2.90 -10.53 7.96
CA ILE A 309 -2.33 -11.67 7.24
C ILE A 309 -3.29 -12.84 7.33
N THR A 310 -4.09 -13.01 6.29
CA THR A 310 -5.10 -14.08 6.21
C THR A 310 -4.58 -15.34 5.52
N HIS A 311 -3.56 -15.23 4.69
CA HIS A 311 -3.01 -16.35 3.91
C HIS A 311 -1.49 -16.35 3.99
N ARG A 312 -0.89 -17.54 4.01
CA ARG A 312 0.57 -17.76 3.99
C ARG A 312 0.90 -18.89 3.01
N SER A 313 2.07 -18.80 2.39
CA SER A 313 2.65 -19.88 1.58
C SER A 313 4.17 -19.77 1.60
N GLU A 314 4.86 -20.87 1.46
CA GLU A 314 6.29 -20.91 1.21
C GLU A 314 6.60 -20.55 -0.26
N LEU A 315 7.80 -20.02 -0.53
CA LEU A 315 8.17 -19.52 -1.85
C LEU A 315 8.09 -20.58 -2.95
N ASP A 316 8.44 -21.82 -2.64
CA ASP A 316 8.45 -22.96 -3.58
C ASP A 316 7.05 -23.47 -3.94
N VAL A 317 6.03 -23.16 -3.12
CA VAL A 317 4.64 -23.59 -3.29
C VAL A 317 3.76 -22.48 -3.87
N VAL A 318 4.21 -21.23 -3.80
CA VAL A 318 3.41 -20.05 -4.19
C VAL A 318 2.88 -20.14 -5.62
N ALA A 319 3.67 -20.65 -6.57
CA ALA A 319 3.24 -20.77 -7.98
C ALA A 319 1.92 -21.55 -8.12
N ASP A 320 1.69 -22.56 -7.27
CA ASP A 320 0.50 -23.42 -7.31
C ASP A 320 -0.74 -22.74 -6.71
N VAL A 321 -0.56 -21.82 -5.76
CA VAL A 321 -1.67 -21.21 -5.00
C VAL A 321 -1.97 -19.77 -5.40
N PHE A 322 -1.05 -19.07 -6.11
CA PHE A 322 -1.16 -17.64 -6.40
C PHE A 322 -2.43 -17.27 -7.16
N ASP A 323 -2.85 -18.08 -8.15
CA ASP A 323 -4.10 -17.85 -8.88
C ASP A 323 -5.32 -17.84 -7.96
N SER A 324 -5.35 -18.69 -6.92
CA SER A 324 -6.45 -18.71 -5.95
C SER A 324 -6.55 -17.39 -5.16
N TRP A 325 -5.45 -16.71 -4.91
CA TRP A 325 -5.42 -15.43 -4.20
C TRP A 325 -5.96 -14.25 -5.03
N THR A 326 -6.10 -14.45 -6.34
CA THR A 326 -6.72 -13.43 -7.22
C THR A 326 -8.25 -13.45 -7.15
N ARG A 327 -8.85 -14.49 -6.57
CA ARG A 327 -10.29 -14.73 -6.56
C ARG A 327 -10.94 -14.13 -5.30
N PRO A 328 -12.01 -13.32 -5.45
CA PRO A 328 -12.68 -12.68 -4.31
C PRO A 328 -13.21 -13.66 -3.26
N GLU A 329 -13.65 -14.86 -3.67
CA GLU A 329 -14.19 -15.90 -2.79
C GLU A 329 -13.15 -16.49 -1.83
N THR A 330 -11.86 -16.37 -2.12
CA THR A 330 -10.80 -16.80 -1.23
C THR A 330 -10.69 -15.89 0.02
N GLY A 331 -11.26 -14.69 -0.04
CA GLY A 331 -11.31 -13.78 1.11
C GLY A 331 -9.96 -13.23 1.55
N VAL A 332 -8.97 -13.17 0.65
CA VAL A 332 -7.65 -12.64 0.96
C VAL A 332 -7.74 -11.16 1.33
N ILE A 333 -7.25 -10.80 2.52
CA ILE A 333 -6.93 -9.43 2.90
C ILE A 333 -5.46 -9.17 2.54
N LYS A 334 -4.56 -9.94 3.15
CA LYS A 334 -3.13 -9.92 2.82
C LYS A 334 -2.61 -11.37 2.77
N ALA A 335 -1.98 -11.72 1.66
CA ALA A 335 -1.20 -12.95 1.56
C ALA A 335 0.28 -12.63 1.84
N MET A 336 0.98 -13.56 2.50
CA MET A 336 2.38 -13.45 2.89
C MET A 336 3.14 -14.68 2.39
N ILE A 337 4.26 -14.43 1.71
CA ILE A 337 5.19 -15.48 1.25
C ILE A 337 6.33 -15.57 2.25
N GLU A 338 6.67 -16.79 2.63
CA GLU A 338 7.78 -17.13 3.52
C GLU A 338 8.98 -17.65 2.73
N LEU A 339 10.19 -17.17 3.08
CA LEU A 339 11.46 -17.60 2.49
C LEU A 339 12.40 -18.13 3.54
#